data_e4a171f509e0f6c3f4fa39282f36bfb3
#
_entry.id   e4a171f509e0f6c3f4fa39282f36bfb3
#
_cell.length_a   1.000
_cell.length_b   1.000
_cell.length_c   1.000
_cell.angle_alpha   90.00
_cell.angle_beta   90.00
_cell.angle_gamma   90.00
#
_symmetry.space_group_name_H-M   'P 1'
#
loop_
_entity.id
_entity.type
_entity.pdbx_description
1 polymer ?
#
loop_
_entity_poly.entity_id
_entity_poly.type
_entity_poly.pdbx_seq_one_letter_code
_entity_poly.pdbx_strand_id
1 'polypeptide(L)'
;MDDNINNEEDQQHAEQERIATSAAAAAKRRRHLKISSVLERKEEFPLRNRKKIDVLIKEFLENLGDDIHDMLCENDLRNYDGLDSDRDTEEEVETAIQFFPEVLSKKGGDRNNYPIQYLVVLFRDDFYWGSNLKAVSFIPLLARLAIELGLFEEEERGGLLCEDTYTDENVLKGLMYSNTNETDDEYLYVSLRLRKMGLLRKEDIQTYDLLNKLCWQNSYFAEMRFRFLVEWDPNALTHTSRYGCLPLSYCAGSPAINRGFQLAFEAGIKYFPNKKGINLLFHKNNNGKTPFQLASKKIGHDEVMEVIEDTLIIRYSDTSINTAEALVMAAIDQNIDLDGVYFLLRREPDVIQKLLSSTQAAGAAGTMDSSTDKANRRDSQKRKRKRPT
;
A
#
# COMPACT_ATOMS: atom_id res chain seq x y z
N MET A 1 64.60 11.27 9.17
CA MET A 1 64.84 9.85 9.56
C MET A 1 63.74 9.29 10.42
N ASP A 2 62.73 10.10 10.77
CA ASP A 2 61.61 9.67 11.68
C ASP A 2 60.40 9.05 10.98
N ASP A 3 60.27 9.20 9.66
CA ASP A 3 59.08 8.67 8.92
C ASP A 3 59.14 7.15 8.64
N ASN A 4 60.30 6.52 8.81
CA ASN A 4 60.47 5.09 8.54
C ASN A 4 60.18 4.21 9.78
N ILE A 5 60.23 4.75 10.98
CA ILE A 5 60.00 4.00 12.23
C ILE A 5 58.53 3.78 12.45
N ASN A 6 57.67 4.78 12.17
CA ASN A 6 56.19 4.65 12.32
C ASN A 6 55.60 3.64 11.32
N ASN A 7 56.18 3.49 10.14
CA ASN A 7 55.68 2.54 9.13
C ASN A 7 55.98 1.06 9.48
N GLU A 8 57.07 0.79 10.22
CA GLU A 8 57.39 -0.56 10.67
C GLU A 8 56.56 -0.98 11.89
N GLU A 9 56.22 -0.05 12.79
CA GLU A 9 55.35 -0.32 13.94
C GLU A 9 53.91 -0.57 13.50
N ASP A 10 53.36 0.20 12.54
CA ASP A 10 52.04 0.01 11.98
C ASP A 10 51.90 -1.31 11.22
N GLN A 11 52.96 -1.72 10.47
CA GLN A 11 52.99 -3.02 9.80
C GLN A 11 53.06 -4.19 10.77
N GLN A 12 53.80 -4.06 11.87
CA GLN A 12 53.88 -5.09 12.91
C GLN A 12 52.54 -5.21 13.67
N HIS A 13 51.87 -4.09 13.92
CA HIS A 13 50.55 -4.09 14.56
C HIS A 13 49.51 -4.76 13.69
N ALA A 14 49.46 -4.44 12.40
CA ALA A 14 48.55 -5.05 11.42
C ALA A 14 48.80 -6.55 11.25
N GLU A 15 50.04 -7.00 11.27
CA GLU A 15 50.41 -8.41 11.18
C GLU A 15 50.04 -9.18 12.47
N GLN A 16 50.22 -8.58 13.64
CA GLN A 16 49.79 -9.16 14.91
C GLN A 16 48.27 -9.29 15.00
N GLU A 17 47.52 -8.34 14.48
CA GLU A 17 46.07 -8.37 14.42
C GLU A 17 45.56 -9.47 13.47
N ARG A 18 46.22 -9.64 12.32
CA ARG A 18 45.93 -10.74 11.38
C ARG A 18 46.20 -12.12 11.98
N ILE A 19 47.30 -12.26 12.71
CA ILE A 19 47.64 -13.52 13.41
C ILE A 19 46.63 -13.82 14.51
N ALA A 20 46.21 -12.80 15.29
CA ALA A 20 45.25 -12.94 16.35
C ALA A 20 43.86 -13.33 15.80
N THR A 21 43.39 -12.70 14.71
CA THR A 21 42.13 -13.04 14.05
C THR A 21 42.17 -14.44 13.44
N SER A 22 43.30 -14.83 12.83
CA SER A 22 43.48 -16.19 12.30
C SER A 22 43.47 -17.26 13.42
N ALA A 23 44.14 -16.99 14.55
CA ALA A 23 44.16 -17.89 15.70
C ALA A 23 42.78 -18.02 16.36
N ALA A 24 42.00 -16.93 16.46
CA ALA A 24 40.63 -16.93 16.95
C ALA A 24 39.70 -17.73 16.03
N ALA A 25 39.83 -17.54 14.72
CA ALA A 25 39.05 -18.30 13.72
C ALA A 25 39.39 -19.81 13.79
N ALA A 26 40.67 -20.18 13.94
CA ALA A 26 41.05 -21.56 14.09
C ALA A 26 40.54 -22.19 15.41
N ALA A 27 40.54 -21.43 16.51
CA ALA A 27 39.97 -21.87 17.78
C ALA A 27 38.43 -22.06 17.69
N LYS A 28 37.72 -21.13 17.03
CA LYS A 28 36.28 -21.22 16.74
C LYS A 28 35.99 -22.48 15.93
N ARG A 29 36.74 -22.73 14.86
CA ARG A 29 36.54 -23.93 14.01
C ARG A 29 36.80 -25.23 14.79
N ARG A 30 37.80 -25.28 15.66
CA ARG A 30 38.06 -26.46 16.54
C ARG A 30 36.91 -26.70 17.52
N ARG A 31 36.34 -25.65 18.13
CA ARG A 31 35.19 -25.75 19.01
C ARG A 31 33.99 -26.30 18.24
N HIS A 32 33.72 -25.78 17.05
CA HIS A 32 32.62 -26.24 16.21
C HIS A 32 32.76 -27.73 15.88
N LEU A 33 33.91 -28.17 15.38
CA LEU A 33 34.18 -29.58 15.09
C LEU A 33 34.04 -30.46 16.30
N LYS A 34 34.44 -30.00 17.49
CA LYS A 34 34.28 -30.76 18.75
C LYS A 34 32.83 -30.89 19.12
N ILE A 35 32.01 -29.85 19.01
CA ILE A 35 30.57 -29.90 19.28
C ILE A 35 29.90 -30.87 18.30
N SER A 36 30.13 -30.74 17.00
CA SER A 36 29.57 -31.66 15.98
C SER A 36 29.93 -33.10 16.26
N SER A 37 31.22 -33.39 16.56
CA SER A 37 31.66 -34.73 16.89
C SER A 37 31.01 -35.32 18.19
N VAL A 38 30.77 -34.46 19.18
CA VAL A 38 30.06 -34.89 20.42
C VAL A 38 28.60 -35.21 20.11
N LEU A 39 27.94 -34.38 19.26
CA LEU A 39 26.54 -34.63 18.88
C LEU A 39 26.37 -35.88 18.02
N GLU A 40 27.26 -36.10 17.04
CA GLU A 40 27.27 -37.28 16.17
C GLU A 40 27.48 -38.59 16.97
N ARG A 41 28.33 -38.53 17.99
CA ARG A 41 28.65 -39.70 18.84
C ARG A 41 27.91 -39.71 20.15
N LYS A 42 26.79 -38.99 20.30
CA LYS A 42 26.03 -38.86 21.55
C LYS A 42 25.65 -40.22 22.14
N GLU A 43 25.27 -41.17 21.29
CA GLU A 43 24.82 -42.50 21.72
C GLU A 43 25.94 -43.36 22.34
N GLU A 44 27.19 -43.00 22.14
CA GLU A 44 28.35 -43.67 22.77
C GLU A 44 28.60 -43.20 24.20
N PHE A 45 27.97 -42.09 24.65
CA PHE A 45 28.13 -41.60 26.01
C PHE A 45 27.27 -42.36 27.01
N PRO A 46 27.67 -42.38 28.31
CA PRO A 46 26.83 -42.94 29.37
C PRO A 46 25.44 -42.30 29.45
N LEU A 47 24.40 -43.05 29.79
CA LEU A 47 22.99 -42.59 29.74
C LEU A 47 22.75 -41.25 30.46
N ARG A 48 23.43 -41.03 31.61
CA ARG A 48 23.35 -39.77 32.36
C ARG A 48 23.85 -38.56 31.51
N ASN A 49 24.92 -38.79 30.75
CA ASN A 49 25.51 -37.74 29.90
C ASN A 49 24.66 -37.50 28.66
N ARG A 50 24.08 -38.54 28.03
CA ARG A 50 23.12 -38.40 26.91
C ARG A 50 21.94 -37.52 27.31
N LYS A 51 21.26 -37.84 28.42
CA LYS A 51 20.14 -37.04 28.93
C LYS A 51 20.55 -35.57 29.18
N LYS A 52 21.75 -35.35 29.71
CA LYS A 52 22.22 -33.98 29.92
C LYS A 52 22.49 -33.23 28.61
N ILE A 53 23.04 -33.93 27.62
CA ILE A 53 23.24 -33.35 26.27
C ILE A 53 21.88 -33.01 25.65
N ASP A 54 20.89 -33.89 25.72
CA ASP A 54 19.54 -33.64 25.19
C ASP A 54 18.87 -32.42 25.82
N VAL A 55 18.97 -32.25 27.14
CA VAL A 55 18.44 -31.07 27.83
C VAL A 55 19.13 -29.81 27.36
N LEU A 56 20.47 -29.79 27.27
CA LEU A 56 21.22 -28.63 26.82
C LEU A 56 20.94 -28.27 25.35
N ILE A 57 20.76 -29.27 24.48
CA ILE A 57 20.36 -29.05 23.08
C ILE A 57 18.98 -28.43 23.03
N LYS A 58 18.02 -28.99 23.77
CA LYS A 58 16.65 -28.49 23.82
C LYS A 58 16.61 -27.03 24.29
N GLU A 59 17.22 -26.73 25.44
CA GLU A 59 17.31 -25.36 25.96
C GLU A 59 17.99 -24.40 24.98
N PHE A 60 19.06 -24.84 24.29
CA PHE A 60 19.72 -24.00 23.27
C PHE A 60 18.80 -23.69 22.08
N LEU A 61 18.10 -24.70 21.55
CA LEU A 61 17.21 -24.51 20.40
C LEU A 61 15.99 -23.65 20.77
N GLU A 62 15.40 -23.85 21.95
CA GLU A 62 14.30 -23.04 22.45
C GLU A 62 14.74 -21.56 22.60
N ASN A 63 15.85 -21.32 23.28
CA ASN A 63 16.38 -19.95 23.45
C ASN A 63 16.69 -19.29 22.10
N LEU A 64 17.34 -20.00 21.17
CA LEU A 64 17.67 -19.45 19.86
C LEU A 64 16.42 -19.15 19.03
N GLY A 65 15.38 -20.00 19.10
CA GLY A 65 14.10 -19.75 18.46
C GLY A 65 13.40 -18.53 19.05
N ASP A 66 13.43 -18.37 20.38
CA ASP A 66 12.88 -17.18 21.05
C ASP A 66 13.67 -15.91 20.69
N ASP A 67 15.00 -15.95 20.68
CA ASP A 67 15.86 -14.83 20.26
C ASP A 67 15.54 -14.39 18.80
N ILE A 68 15.37 -15.35 17.88
CA ILE A 68 14.98 -15.05 16.48
C ILE A 68 13.58 -14.42 16.43
N HIS A 69 12.62 -14.98 17.19
CA HIS A 69 11.29 -14.43 17.25
C HIS A 69 11.26 -13.02 17.81
N ASP A 70 12.01 -12.75 18.89
CA ASP A 70 12.10 -11.42 19.50
C ASP A 70 12.74 -10.40 18.54
N MET A 71 13.81 -10.80 17.81
CA MET A 71 14.40 -9.98 16.76
C MET A 71 13.39 -9.61 15.66
N LEU A 72 12.52 -10.56 15.26
CA LEU A 72 11.49 -10.33 14.24
C LEU A 72 10.34 -9.44 14.75
N CYS A 73 10.09 -9.44 16.06
CA CYS A 73 9.03 -8.67 16.72
C CYS A 73 9.53 -7.34 17.30
N GLU A 74 10.82 -7.03 17.17
CA GLU A 74 11.39 -5.79 17.71
C GLU A 74 10.82 -4.54 17.00
N ASN A 75 10.36 -3.59 17.77
CA ASN A 75 9.69 -2.39 17.28
C ASN A 75 9.98 -1.11 18.10
N ASP A 76 10.86 -1.16 19.10
CA ASP A 76 11.22 0.02 19.89
C ASP A 76 12.15 0.94 19.11
N LEU A 77 11.65 2.09 18.70
CA LEU A 77 12.44 3.10 17.97
C LEU A 77 13.70 3.57 18.73
N ARG A 78 13.70 3.49 20.06
CA ARG A 78 14.83 4.00 20.88
C ARG A 78 16.00 3.02 20.99
N ASN A 79 15.69 1.74 21.04
CA ASN A 79 16.69 0.67 21.24
C ASN A 79 16.47 -0.46 20.23
N TYR A 80 16.29 -0.08 18.96
CA TYR A 80 15.98 -1.05 17.92
C TYR A 80 17.15 -2.03 17.71
N ASP A 81 16.92 -3.30 18.01
CA ASP A 81 17.84 -4.44 17.81
C ASP A 81 17.20 -5.54 16.93
N GLY A 82 16.20 -5.14 16.15
CA GLY A 82 15.51 -6.01 15.21
C GLY A 82 16.25 -6.20 13.88
N LEU A 83 15.53 -6.66 12.86
CA LEU A 83 16.06 -6.80 11.50
C LEU A 83 16.53 -5.46 10.93
N ASP A 84 17.73 -5.45 10.35
CA ASP A 84 18.34 -4.27 9.77
C ASP A 84 18.96 -4.61 8.41
N SER A 85 18.40 -4.07 7.33
CA SER A 85 18.85 -4.32 5.95
C SER A 85 20.29 -3.87 5.66
N ASP A 86 20.85 -3.00 6.50
CA ASP A 86 22.26 -2.61 6.40
C ASP A 86 23.21 -3.64 7.07
N ARG A 87 22.67 -4.49 7.96
CA ARG A 87 23.42 -5.48 8.73
C ARG A 87 23.12 -6.91 8.30
N ASP A 88 21.83 -7.20 8.05
CA ASP A 88 21.32 -8.54 7.86
C ASP A 88 20.99 -8.79 6.39
N THR A 89 21.41 -9.93 5.84
CA THR A 89 21.08 -10.31 4.47
C THR A 89 19.81 -11.16 4.39
N GLU A 90 19.13 -11.14 3.26
CA GLU A 90 17.96 -12.01 3.03
C GLU A 90 18.33 -13.50 3.19
N GLU A 91 19.53 -13.92 2.80
CA GLU A 91 20.00 -15.31 2.91
C GLU A 91 20.19 -15.74 4.38
N GLU A 92 20.70 -14.86 5.22
CA GLU A 92 20.86 -15.12 6.66
C GLU A 92 19.52 -15.25 7.35
N VAL A 93 18.59 -14.33 7.06
CA VAL A 93 17.22 -14.36 7.61
C VAL A 93 16.47 -15.60 7.12
N GLU A 94 16.55 -15.93 5.82
CA GLU A 94 15.96 -17.15 5.27
C GLU A 94 16.51 -18.40 5.96
N THR A 95 17.82 -18.46 6.16
CA THR A 95 18.46 -19.60 6.85
C THR A 95 17.94 -19.74 8.28
N ALA A 96 17.85 -18.65 9.04
CA ALA A 96 17.34 -18.68 10.41
C ALA A 96 15.88 -19.19 10.47
N ILE A 97 15.03 -18.69 9.56
CA ILE A 97 13.62 -19.09 9.47
C ILE A 97 13.46 -20.56 9.03
N GLN A 98 14.31 -21.06 8.13
CA GLN A 98 14.25 -22.46 7.71
C GLN A 98 14.55 -23.43 8.87
N PHE A 99 15.39 -23.01 9.83
CA PHE A 99 15.62 -23.78 11.05
C PHE A 99 14.50 -23.66 12.09
N PHE A 100 13.84 -22.52 12.14
CA PHE A 100 12.79 -22.20 13.13
C PHE A 100 11.54 -21.64 12.44
N PRO A 101 10.85 -22.43 11.60
CA PRO A 101 9.73 -21.94 10.80
C PRO A 101 8.56 -21.43 11.64
N GLU A 102 8.33 -22.03 12.81
CA GLU A 102 7.25 -21.69 13.73
C GLU A 102 7.29 -20.24 14.23
N VAL A 103 8.45 -19.58 14.19
CA VAL A 103 8.59 -18.19 14.64
C VAL A 103 7.72 -17.24 13.82
N LEU A 104 7.48 -17.51 12.53
CA LEU A 104 6.66 -16.66 11.67
C LEU A 104 5.17 -16.66 12.02
N SER A 105 4.66 -17.77 12.55
CA SER A 105 3.25 -17.95 12.93
C SER A 105 2.99 -17.78 14.42
N LYS A 106 4.04 -17.58 15.22
CA LYS A 106 3.96 -17.31 16.65
C LYS A 106 3.70 -15.81 16.84
N LYS A 107 2.64 -15.45 17.55
CA LYS A 107 2.38 -14.07 17.96
C LYS A 107 3.27 -13.70 19.15
N GLY A 108 3.76 -12.47 19.18
CA GLY A 108 4.63 -11.99 20.24
C GLY A 108 4.73 -10.47 20.29
N GLY A 109 5.75 -10.00 21.00
CA GLY A 109 5.96 -8.59 21.25
C GLY A 109 4.86 -7.95 22.10
N ASP A 110 4.93 -6.65 22.32
CA ASP A 110 4.02 -5.90 23.20
C ASP A 110 2.55 -5.90 22.73
N ARG A 111 2.32 -6.14 21.43
CA ARG A 111 0.98 -6.11 20.81
C ARG A 111 0.41 -7.47 20.48
N ASN A 112 1.15 -8.53 20.75
CA ASN A 112 0.73 -9.91 20.45
C ASN A 112 0.35 -10.07 18.97
N ASN A 113 1.16 -9.52 18.08
CA ASN A 113 1.03 -9.59 16.63
C ASN A 113 1.95 -10.63 16.01
N TYR A 114 1.75 -10.93 14.72
CA TYR A 114 2.70 -11.74 13.95
C TYR A 114 3.96 -10.93 13.60
N PRO A 115 5.14 -11.55 13.48
CA PRO A 115 6.40 -10.87 13.17
C PRO A 115 6.34 -9.95 11.96
N ILE A 116 5.69 -10.38 10.87
CA ILE A 116 5.57 -9.59 9.63
C ILE A 116 4.89 -8.22 9.86
N GLN A 117 4.02 -8.10 10.87
CA GLN A 117 3.30 -6.86 11.18
C GLN A 117 4.22 -5.82 11.85
N TYR A 118 5.27 -6.27 12.56
CA TYR A 118 6.26 -5.39 13.17
C TYR A 118 7.24 -4.77 12.17
N LEU A 119 7.41 -5.39 10.99
CA LEU A 119 8.35 -4.90 9.98
C LEU A 119 7.91 -3.60 9.30
N VAL A 120 6.68 -3.18 9.47
CA VAL A 120 6.13 -1.99 8.80
C VAL A 120 6.23 -0.74 9.68
N VAL A 121 6.06 -0.90 11.00
CA VAL A 121 5.84 0.22 11.92
C VAL A 121 6.75 0.10 13.13
N LEU A 122 7.44 1.19 13.47
CA LEU A 122 8.14 1.37 14.74
C LEU A 122 7.28 2.18 15.72
N PHE A 123 7.36 1.83 16.99
CA PHE A 123 6.66 2.51 18.06
C PHE A 123 7.61 3.32 18.93
N ARG A 124 7.15 4.50 19.32
CA ARG A 124 7.82 5.33 20.32
C ARG A 124 6.76 5.86 21.28
N ASP A 125 6.74 5.36 22.48
CA ASP A 125 5.72 5.65 23.46
C ASP A 125 4.30 5.30 22.90
N ASP A 126 3.25 5.41 23.66
CA ASP A 126 1.91 4.99 23.26
C ASP A 126 1.26 5.80 22.12
N PHE A 127 1.94 6.84 21.60
CA PHE A 127 1.35 7.81 20.68
C PHE A 127 2.15 8.08 19.38
N TYR A 128 3.38 7.61 19.26
CA TYR A 128 4.20 7.91 18.08
C TYR A 128 4.42 6.66 17.21
N TRP A 129 4.04 6.78 15.95
CA TRP A 129 4.21 5.75 14.93
C TRP A 129 5.29 6.21 13.96
N GLY A 130 6.35 5.45 13.86
CA GLY A 130 7.39 5.62 12.85
C GLY A 130 7.34 4.52 11.81
N SER A 131 7.90 4.78 10.64
CA SER A 131 8.11 3.75 9.61
C SER A 131 9.35 2.94 9.91
N ASN A 132 9.28 1.62 9.83
CA ASN A 132 10.42 0.74 10.03
C ASN A 132 11.21 0.57 8.73
N LEU A 133 12.06 1.56 8.39
CA LEU A 133 12.88 1.52 7.18
C LEU A 133 13.95 0.42 7.19
N LYS A 134 14.38 -0.01 8.37
CA LYS A 134 15.42 -1.02 8.52
C LYS A 134 14.94 -2.43 8.16
N ALA A 135 13.71 -2.76 8.53
CA ALA A 135 13.16 -4.10 8.40
C ALA A 135 12.18 -4.28 7.24
N VAL A 136 11.61 -3.19 6.72
CA VAL A 136 10.53 -3.26 5.72
C VAL A 136 10.90 -4.06 4.47
N SER A 137 12.16 -4.03 4.06
CA SER A 137 12.67 -4.75 2.87
C SER A 137 12.55 -6.28 3.00
N PHE A 138 12.45 -6.82 4.22
CA PHE A 138 12.28 -8.26 4.48
C PHE A 138 10.83 -8.74 4.39
N ILE A 139 9.83 -7.85 4.30
CA ILE A 139 8.42 -8.24 4.19
C ILE A 139 8.15 -9.24 3.05
N PRO A 140 8.64 -9.02 1.81
CA PRO A 140 8.41 -9.98 0.72
C PRO A 140 9.04 -11.35 0.98
N LEU A 141 10.19 -11.39 1.65
CA LEU A 141 10.87 -12.63 2.05
C LEU A 141 10.04 -13.38 3.08
N LEU A 142 9.64 -12.73 4.18
CA LEU A 142 8.88 -13.38 5.24
C LEU A 142 7.53 -13.90 4.73
N ALA A 143 6.82 -13.11 3.93
CA ALA A 143 5.56 -13.54 3.34
C ALA A 143 5.74 -14.76 2.43
N ARG A 144 6.78 -14.78 1.60
CA ARG A 144 7.12 -15.92 0.73
C ARG A 144 7.39 -17.17 1.56
N LEU A 145 8.29 -17.08 2.53
CA LEU A 145 8.65 -18.21 3.39
C LEU A 145 7.44 -18.75 4.18
N ALA A 146 6.61 -17.86 4.71
CA ALA A 146 5.41 -18.24 5.43
C ALA A 146 4.42 -19.04 4.55
N ILE A 147 4.31 -18.68 3.26
CA ILE A 147 3.50 -19.42 2.29
C ILE A 147 4.16 -20.76 1.92
N GLU A 148 5.45 -20.78 1.60
CA GLU A 148 6.20 -21.98 1.23
C GLU A 148 6.19 -23.04 2.36
N LEU A 149 6.20 -22.58 3.59
CA LEU A 149 6.16 -23.44 4.80
C LEU A 149 4.73 -23.80 5.25
N GLY A 150 3.70 -23.25 4.59
CA GLY A 150 2.29 -23.56 4.89
C GLY A 150 1.83 -23.09 6.26
N LEU A 151 2.34 -21.94 6.75
CA LEU A 151 2.10 -21.46 8.11
C LEU A 151 0.81 -20.64 8.27
N PHE A 152 0.23 -20.21 7.15
CA PHE A 152 -0.98 -19.38 7.11
C PHE A 152 -1.95 -19.93 6.06
N GLU A 153 -3.23 -19.60 6.20
CA GLU A 153 -4.23 -19.88 5.18
C GLU A 153 -3.93 -19.07 3.89
N GLU A 154 -4.41 -19.55 2.74
CA GLU A 154 -4.14 -18.92 1.45
C GLU A 154 -4.62 -17.47 1.40
N GLU A 155 -5.77 -17.19 2.03
CA GLU A 155 -6.38 -15.86 2.13
C GLU A 155 -5.52 -14.88 2.92
N GLU A 156 -4.75 -15.35 3.89
CA GLU A 156 -3.87 -14.53 4.74
C GLU A 156 -2.57 -14.15 4.05
N ARG A 157 -2.25 -14.78 2.91
CA ARG A 157 -1.06 -14.49 2.09
C ARG A 157 0.24 -14.37 2.89
N GLY A 158 0.52 -15.38 3.70
CA GLY A 158 1.72 -15.42 4.53
C GLY A 158 1.72 -14.36 5.63
N GLY A 159 0.56 -14.01 6.15
CA GLY A 159 0.37 -13.04 7.23
C GLY A 159 0.24 -11.58 6.78
N LEU A 160 0.37 -11.28 5.48
CA LEU A 160 0.21 -9.90 4.96
C LEU A 160 -1.17 -9.31 5.21
N LEU A 161 -2.20 -10.13 5.22
CA LEU A 161 -3.59 -9.73 5.37
C LEU A 161 -4.13 -9.95 6.79
N CYS A 162 -3.32 -10.52 7.70
CA CYS A 162 -3.68 -10.62 9.11
C CYS A 162 -3.81 -9.21 9.71
N GLU A 163 -4.91 -8.98 10.40
CA GLU A 163 -5.16 -7.70 11.07
C GLU A 163 -4.37 -7.60 12.37
N ASP A 164 -3.80 -6.43 12.62
CA ASP A 164 -3.19 -6.06 13.90
C ASP A 164 -4.25 -6.04 14.99
N THR A 165 -3.95 -6.62 16.14
CA THR A 165 -4.89 -6.79 17.26
C THR A 165 -5.34 -5.46 17.89
N TYR A 166 -4.62 -4.37 17.64
CA TYR A 166 -4.86 -3.07 18.25
C TYR A 166 -5.51 -2.06 17.28
N THR A 167 -5.16 -2.14 15.99
CA THR A 167 -5.56 -1.12 15.00
C THR A 167 -6.53 -1.63 13.95
N ASP A 168 -6.78 -2.93 13.88
CA ASP A 168 -7.52 -3.61 12.80
C ASP A 168 -6.91 -3.33 11.41
N GLU A 169 -5.59 -3.08 11.36
CA GLU A 169 -4.86 -2.81 10.12
C GLU A 169 -3.94 -3.97 9.75
N ASN A 170 -3.90 -4.29 8.47
CA ASN A 170 -2.98 -5.29 7.94
C ASN A 170 -1.67 -4.64 7.41
N VAL A 171 -0.70 -5.49 7.03
CA VAL A 171 0.61 -5.03 6.54
C VAL A 171 0.48 -4.14 5.29
N LEU A 172 -0.47 -4.43 4.38
CA LEU A 172 -0.67 -3.61 3.17
C LEU A 172 -1.12 -2.20 3.51
N LYS A 173 -2.00 -2.03 4.52
CA LYS A 173 -2.37 -0.71 5.04
C LYS A 173 -1.20 -0.03 5.72
N GLY A 174 -0.40 -0.79 6.47
CA GLY A 174 0.82 -0.30 7.10
C GLY A 174 1.81 0.28 6.09
N LEU A 175 1.99 -0.38 4.93
CA LEU A 175 2.81 0.13 3.82
C LEU A 175 2.29 1.44 3.21
N MET A 176 1.12 1.90 3.58
CA MET A 176 0.58 3.19 3.13
C MET A 176 0.96 4.35 4.05
N TYR A 177 1.55 4.11 5.20
CA TYR A 177 2.09 5.18 6.06
C TYR A 177 3.32 5.84 5.44
N SER A 178 3.49 7.15 5.66
CA SER A 178 4.66 7.89 5.20
C SER A 178 4.87 9.14 6.02
N ASN A 179 6.11 9.34 6.47
CA ASN A 179 6.51 10.54 7.19
C ASN A 179 7.61 11.31 6.45
N THR A 180 8.31 10.66 5.51
CA THR A 180 9.45 11.22 4.79
C THR A 180 9.47 10.72 3.35
N ASN A 181 10.32 11.33 2.51
CA ASN A 181 10.57 10.88 1.14
C ASN A 181 11.25 9.49 1.11
N GLU A 182 12.18 9.25 2.03
CA GLU A 182 12.87 7.95 2.15
C GLU A 182 11.88 6.82 2.40
N THR A 183 10.88 7.06 3.26
CA THR A 183 9.80 6.09 3.49
C THR A 183 9.00 5.81 2.21
N ASP A 184 8.77 6.82 1.38
CA ASP A 184 8.00 6.64 0.15
C ASP A 184 8.74 5.72 -0.83
N ASP A 185 10.04 5.92 -1.00
CA ASP A 185 10.89 5.13 -1.90
C ASP A 185 10.98 3.65 -1.44
N GLU A 186 11.29 3.41 -0.16
CA GLU A 186 11.43 2.07 0.38
C GLU A 186 10.11 1.28 0.37
N TYR A 187 9.02 1.91 0.78
CA TYR A 187 7.71 1.27 0.79
C TYR A 187 7.17 1.04 -0.62
N LEU A 188 7.52 1.91 -1.59
CA LEU A 188 7.24 1.66 -2.99
C LEU A 188 8.01 0.44 -3.50
N TYR A 189 9.30 0.34 -3.17
CA TYR A 189 10.12 -0.81 -3.56
C TYR A 189 9.53 -2.13 -3.07
N VAL A 190 9.14 -2.19 -1.80
CA VAL A 190 8.47 -3.36 -1.21
C VAL A 190 7.13 -3.65 -1.90
N SER A 191 6.31 -2.62 -2.15
CA SER A 191 5.02 -2.76 -2.85
C SER A 191 5.19 -3.33 -4.27
N LEU A 192 6.22 -2.90 -4.99
CA LEU A 192 6.57 -3.42 -6.32
C LEU A 192 7.02 -4.89 -6.26
N ARG A 193 7.82 -5.26 -5.26
CA ARG A 193 8.23 -6.67 -5.05
C ARG A 193 7.02 -7.55 -4.75
N LEU A 194 6.14 -7.13 -3.83
CA LEU A 194 4.91 -7.85 -3.48
C LEU A 194 3.99 -8.01 -4.70
N ARG A 195 3.84 -6.95 -5.52
CA ARG A 195 3.10 -7.03 -6.79
C ARG A 195 3.72 -8.04 -7.75
N LYS A 196 5.04 -8.02 -7.93
CA LYS A 196 5.75 -8.96 -8.80
C LYS A 196 5.57 -10.42 -8.37
N MET A 197 5.45 -10.66 -7.08
CA MET A 197 5.21 -11.98 -6.48
C MET A 197 3.71 -12.38 -6.49
N GLY A 198 2.79 -11.49 -6.88
CA GLY A 198 1.35 -11.71 -6.84
C GLY A 198 0.74 -11.63 -5.43
N LEU A 199 1.50 -11.14 -4.46
CA LEU A 199 1.09 -11.00 -3.06
C LEU A 199 0.35 -9.68 -2.80
N LEU A 200 0.62 -8.64 -3.58
CA LEU A 200 -0.20 -7.43 -3.68
C LEU A 200 -0.96 -7.50 -5.00
N ARG A 201 -2.28 -7.46 -4.96
CA ARG A 201 -3.19 -7.57 -6.11
C ARG A 201 -3.89 -6.25 -6.36
N LYS A 202 -4.39 -6.06 -7.58
CA LYS A 202 -5.10 -4.83 -7.96
C LYS A 202 -6.34 -4.60 -7.09
N GLU A 203 -7.07 -5.67 -6.81
CA GLU A 203 -8.30 -5.65 -6.02
C GLU A 203 -8.07 -5.18 -4.58
N ASP A 204 -6.87 -5.41 -4.04
CA ASP A 204 -6.49 -5.02 -2.68
C ASP A 204 -6.55 -3.50 -2.48
N ILE A 205 -6.28 -2.73 -3.57
CA ILE A 205 -6.29 -1.28 -3.52
C ILE A 205 -7.64 -0.74 -3.02
N GLN A 206 -8.73 -1.32 -3.52
CA GLN A 206 -10.08 -0.93 -3.11
C GLN A 206 -10.56 -1.72 -1.89
N THR A 207 -10.26 -3.02 -1.80
CA THR A 207 -10.70 -3.88 -0.68
C THR A 207 -10.19 -3.38 0.67
N TYR A 208 -8.95 -2.90 0.71
CA TYR A 208 -8.30 -2.42 1.93
C TYR A 208 -8.18 -0.90 2.01
N ASP A 209 -8.88 -0.16 1.13
CA ASP A 209 -8.86 1.32 1.10
C ASP A 209 -7.43 1.91 1.00
N LEU A 210 -6.50 1.24 0.30
CA LEU A 210 -5.07 1.60 0.33
C LEU A 210 -4.82 3.03 -0.14
N LEU A 211 -5.49 3.48 -1.21
CA LEU A 211 -5.34 4.84 -1.72
C LEU A 211 -5.90 5.87 -0.74
N ASN A 212 -7.05 5.58 -0.12
CA ASN A 212 -7.64 6.43 0.92
C ASN A 212 -6.71 6.55 2.12
N LYS A 213 -6.09 5.43 2.54
CA LYS A 213 -5.14 5.39 3.64
C LYS A 213 -3.90 6.21 3.35
N LEU A 214 -3.33 6.10 2.13
CA LEU A 214 -2.19 6.88 1.69
C LEU A 214 -2.50 8.39 1.69
N CYS A 215 -3.69 8.79 1.25
CA CYS A 215 -4.13 10.18 1.21
C CYS A 215 -4.42 10.78 2.60
N TRP A 216 -4.62 9.95 3.63
CA TRP A 216 -4.93 10.41 4.99
C TRP A 216 -3.69 10.82 5.79
N GLN A 217 -2.51 10.86 5.21
CA GLN A 217 -1.26 11.15 5.90
C GLN A 217 -1.15 12.60 6.42
N ASN A 218 -0.44 12.76 7.53
CA ASN A 218 -0.49 14.01 8.30
C ASN A 218 0.63 15.01 8.00
N SER A 219 1.81 14.59 7.57
CA SER A 219 2.98 15.47 7.43
C SER A 219 3.64 15.46 6.05
N TYR A 220 3.62 14.34 5.35
CA TYR A 220 4.23 14.14 4.06
C TYR A 220 3.26 13.42 3.11
N PHE A 221 3.20 13.85 1.85
CA PHE A 221 2.39 13.17 0.82
C PHE A 221 3.27 12.24 -0.01
N ALA A 222 2.99 10.96 0.04
CA ALA A 222 3.74 9.90 -0.64
C ALA A 222 3.40 9.85 -2.14
N GLU A 223 4.00 10.76 -2.91
CA GLU A 223 3.70 10.98 -4.33
C GLU A 223 3.99 9.73 -5.17
N MET A 224 5.10 9.04 -4.92
CA MET A 224 5.53 7.89 -5.73
C MET A 224 4.57 6.71 -5.57
N ARG A 225 4.19 6.37 -4.35
CA ARG A 225 3.19 5.32 -4.09
C ARG A 225 1.79 5.73 -4.56
N PHE A 226 1.42 7.00 -4.42
CA PHE A 226 0.16 7.52 -4.97
C PHE A 226 0.08 7.29 -6.47
N ARG A 227 1.12 7.69 -7.22
CA ARG A 227 1.19 7.47 -8.67
C ARG A 227 1.13 5.99 -9.02
N PHE A 228 1.89 5.16 -8.32
CA PHE A 228 1.90 3.71 -8.49
C PHE A 228 0.49 3.09 -8.33
N LEU A 229 -0.23 3.42 -7.26
CA LEU A 229 -1.56 2.87 -7.01
C LEU A 229 -2.59 3.36 -8.04
N VAL A 230 -2.56 4.66 -8.38
CA VAL A 230 -3.51 5.27 -9.33
C VAL A 230 -3.25 4.80 -10.76
N GLU A 231 -1.99 4.62 -11.18
CA GLU A 231 -1.65 4.08 -12.49
C GLU A 231 -2.08 2.62 -12.62
N TRP A 232 -2.01 1.87 -11.54
CA TRP A 232 -2.43 0.47 -11.52
C TRP A 232 -3.96 0.31 -11.47
N ASP A 233 -4.64 1.09 -10.61
CA ASP A 233 -6.09 1.15 -10.56
C ASP A 233 -6.64 2.58 -10.50
N PRO A 234 -6.88 3.23 -11.64
CA PRO A 234 -7.47 4.56 -11.67
C PRO A 234 -8.85 4.65 -10.99
N ASN A 235 -9.62 3.54 -10.96
CA ASN A 235 -10.94 3.54 -10.33
C ASN A 235 -10.88 3.74 -8.81
N ALA A 236 -9.73 3.49 -8.18
CA ALA A 236 -9.52 3.78 -6.77
C ALA A 236 -9.74 5.27 -6.43
N LEU A 237 -9.54 6.20 -7.39
CA LEU A 237 -9.85 7.63 -7.20
C LEU A 237 -11.34 7.91 -6.95
N THR A 238 -12.23 7.02 -7.41
CA THR A 238 -13.68 7.12 -7.23
C THR A 238 -14.22 6.18 -6.15
N HIS A 239 -13.35 5.37 -5.54
CA HIS A 239 -13.74 4.47 -4.46
C HIS A 239 -13.90 5.25 -3.16
N THR A 240 -15.07 5.09 -2.53
CA THR A 240 -15.37 5.76 -1.25
C THR A 240 -15.06 4.83 -0.08
N SER A 241 -14.41 5.39 0.94
CA SER A 241 -14.23 4.70 2.22
C SER A 241 -15.56 4.48 2.94
N ARG A 242 -15.52 3.74 4.04
CA ARG A 242 -16.67 3.56 4.96
C ARG A 242 -17.31 4.87 5.44
N TYR A 243 -16.60 5.99 5.37
CA TYR A 243 -17.09 7.33 5.71
C TYR A 243 -17.65 8.11 4.53
N GLY A 244 -17.78 7.48 3.36
CA GLY A 244 -18.18 8.13 2.11
C GLY A 244 -17.13 9.10 1.54
N CYS A 245 -15.91 9.08 2.06
CA CYS A 245 -14.82 9.94 1.63
C CYS A 245 -14.10 9.35 0.42
N LEU A 246 -13.87 10.18 -0.60
CA LEU A 246 -12.96 9.89 -1.70
C LEU A 246 -11.50 10.12 -1.26
N PRO A 247 -10.49 9.57 -1.98
CA PRO A 247 -9.08 9.92 -1.78
C PRO A 247 -8.84 11.43 -1.80
N LEU A 248 -9.49 12.16 -2.71
CA LEU A 248 -9.43 13.62 -2.79
C LEU A 248 -9.95 14.31 -1.50
N SER A 249 -10.95 13.74 -0.81
CA SER A 249 -11.45 14.28 0.46
C SER A 249 -10.40 14.15 1.57
N TYR A 250 -9.65 13.06 1.60
CA TYR A 250 -8.57 12.85 2.55
C TYR A 250 -7.41 13.80 2.29
N CYS A 251 -6.99 13.95 1.02
CA CYS A 251 -6.00 14.93 0.63
C CYS A 251 -6.41 16.35 1.03
N ALA A 252 -7.68 16.72 0.82
CA ALA A 252 -8.23 18.03 1.18
C ALA A 252 -8.23 18.31 2.70
N GLY A 253 -8.30 17.28 3.52
CA GLY A 253 -8.26 17.35 4.98
C GLY A 253 -6.85 17.29 5.58
N SER A 254 -5.86 16.87 4.82
CA SER A 254 -4.48 16.65 5.29
C SER A 254 -3.72 17.97 5.53
N PRO A 255 -2.75 18.01 6.47
CA PRO A 255 -1.81 19.13 6.59
C PRO A 255 -0.91 19.31 5.35
N ALA A 256 -0.59 18.24 4.63
CA ALA A 256 0.15 18.27 3.36
C ALA A 256 -0.76 18.56 2.14
N ILE A 257 -1.81 19.35 2.35
CA ILE A 257 -2.94 19.54 1.43
C ILE A 257 -2.52 19.98 0.03
N ASN A 258 -1.62 20.96 -0.08
CA ASN A 258 -1.35 21.62 -1.36
C ASN A 258 -0.90 20.61 -2.42
N ARG A 259 0.09 19.78 -2.10
CA ARG A 259 0.62 18.80 -3.05
C ARG A 259 -0.31 17.61 -3.25
N GLY A 260 -0.83 17.04 -2.16
CA GLY A 260 -1.72 15.87 -2.22
C GLY A 260 -3.03 16.17 -2.93
N PHE A 261 -3.65 17.31 -2.62
CA PHE A 261 -4.91 17.74 -3.25
C PHE A 261 -4.71 17.99 -4.75
N GLN A 262 -3.66 18.74 -5.12
CA GLN A 262 -3.34 19.02 -6.52
C GLN A 262 -3.15 17.72 -7.31
N LEU A 263 -2.29 16.80 -6.83
CA LEU A 263 -2.00 15.54 -7.52
C LEU A 263 -3.21 14.62 -7.63
N ALA A 264 -4.02 14.52 -6.58
CA ALA A 264 -5.22 13.71 -6.60
C ALA A 264 -6.28 14.29 -7.57
N PHE A 265 -6.41 15.61 -7.62
CA PHE A 265 -7.29 16.28 -8.57
C PHE A 265 -6.76 16.15 -10.01
N GLU A 266 -5.47 16.41 -10.27
CA GLU A 266 -4.84 16.18 -11.57
C GLU A 266 -5.05 14.76 -12.09
N ALA A 267 -4.87 13.76 -11.21
CA ALA A 267 -5.12 12.37 -11.55
C ALA A 267 -6.59 12.12 -11.88
N GLY A 268 -7.52 12.68 -11.09
CA GLY A 268 -8.95 12.60 -11.35
C GLY A 268 -9.31 13.12 -12.74
N ILE A 269 -8.77 14.29 -13.10
CA ILE A 269 -8.96 14.88 -14.43
C ILE A 269 -8.31 14.03 -15.53
N LYS A 270 -7.09 13.54 -15.31
CA LYS A 270 -6.35 12.72 -16.28
C LYS A 270 -7.10 11.43 -16.64
N TYR A 271 -7.58 10.72 -15.64
CA TYR A 271 -8.22 9.40 -15.84
C TYR A 271 -9.72 9.46 -16.11
N PHE A 272 -10.38 10.57 -15.71
CA PHE A 272 -11.83 10.77 -15.90
C PHE A 272 -12.11 12.14 -16.54
N PRO A 273 -11.61 12.40 -17.76
CA PRO A 273 -11.63 13.73 -18.35
C PRO A 273 -13.03 14.27 -18.63
N ASN A 274 -13.99 13.39 -18.90
CA ASN A 274 -15.26 13.83 -19.49
C ASN A 274 -16.37 14.13 -18.47
N LYS A 275 -16.37 13.54 -17.27
CA LYS A 275 -17.51 13.63 -16.36
C LYS A 275 -17.17 13.55 -14.89
N LYS A 276 -16.32 12.56 -14.50
CA LYS A 276 -16.11 12.22 -13.10
C LYS A 276 -15.03 13.05 -12.44
N GLY A 277 -14.00 13.50 -13.20
CA GLY A 277 -12.84 14.18 -12.63
C GLY A 277 -13.20 15.48 -11.89
N ILE A 278 -13.99 16.37 -12.52
CA ILE A 278 -14.45 17.60 -11.87
C ILE A 278 -15.42 17.28 -10.73
N ASN A 279 -16.33 16.33 -10.91
CA ASN A 279 -17.32 15.99 -9.91
C ASN A 279 -16.71 15.39 -8.63
N LEU A 280 -15.47 14.88 -8.69
CA LEU A 280 -14.75 14.47 -7.48
C LEU A 280 -14.61 15.61 -6.46
N LEU A 281 -14.51 16.89 -6.91
CA LEU A 281 -14.45 18.05 -6.01
C LEU A 281 -15.72 18.25 -5.18
N PHE A 282 -16.86 17.81 -5.70
CA PHE A 282 -18.18 18.11 -5.15
C PHE A 282 -18.93 16.88 -4.60
N HIS A 283 -18.26 15.73 -4.56
CA HIS A 283 -18.80 14.51 -3.98
C HIS A 283 -18.91 14.64 -2.45
N LYS A 284 -20.12 14.45 -1.91
CA LYS A 284 -20.39 14.53 -0.47
C LYS A 284 -19.93 13.26 0.25
N ASN A 285 -19.25 13.43 1.36
CA ASN A 285 -19.06 12.35 2.32
C ASN A 285 -20.31 12.18 3.21
N ASN A 286 -20.29 11.18 4.11
CA ASN A 286 -21.42 10.90 5.02
C ASN A 286 -21.82 12.07 5.91
N ASN A 287 -20.93 13.07 6.11
CA ASN A 287 -21.18 14.30 6.85
C ASN A 287 -21.67 15.45 5.95
N GLY A 288 -21.95 15.19 4.68
CA GLY A 288 -22.36 16.18 3.69
C GLY A 288 -21.27 17.15 3.27
N LYS A 289 -19.99 16.88 3.56
CA LYS A 289 -18.86 17.74 3.19
C LYS A 289 -18.20 17.26 1.90
N THR A 290 -17.87 18.22 1.03
CA THR A 290 -17.18 17.95 -0.22
C THR A 290 -15.67 18.20 -0.09
N PRO A 291 -14.81 17.57 -0.95
CA PRO A 291 -13.38 17.88 -1.02
C PRO A 291 -13.11 19.37 -1.20
N PHE A 292 -13.89 20.06 -2.07
CA PHE A 292 -13.79 21.49 -2.26
C PHE A 292 -14.01 22.29 -0.96
N GLN A 293 -15.10 21.98 -0.21
CA GLN A 293 -15.38 22.62 1.06
C GLN A 293 -14.33 22.35 2.13
N LEU A 294 -13.80 21.12 2.16
CA LEU A 294 -12.73 20.74 3.09
C LEU A 294 -11.44 21.50 2.79
N ALA A 295 -11.04 21.56 1.51
CA ALA A 295 -9.86 22.28 1.07
C ALA A 295 -10.01 23.79 1.33
N SER A 296 -11.14 24.41 0.91
CA SER A 296 -11.41 25.85 1.13
C SER A 296 -11.37 26.23 2.61
N LYS A 297 -11.83 25.35 3.50
CA LYS A 297 -11.74 25.58 4.95
C LYS A 297 -10.29 25.54 5.45
N LYS A 298 -9.42 24.75 4.81
CA LYS A 298 -8.06 24.48 5.28
C LYS A 298 -7.04 25.52 4.78
N ILE A 299 -7.09 25.86 3.50
CA ILE A 299 -6.11 26.75 2.84
C ILE A 299 -6.73 28.04 2.28
N GLY A 300 -8.04 28.19 2.31
CA GLY A 300 -8.72 29.35 1.73
C GLY A 300 -9.40 29.01 0.40
N HIS A 301 -10.42 29.79 0.08
CA HIS A 301 -11.19 29.59 -1.16
C HIS A 301 -10.37 29.95 -2.40
N ASP A 302 -9.63 31.05 -2.33
CA ASP A 302 -8.93 31.61 -3.49
C ASP A 302 -7.76 30.73 -3.88
N GLU A 303 -6.99 30.19 -2.92
CA GLU A 303 -5.91 29.23 -3.14
C GLU A 303 -6.42 27.92 -3.75
N VAL A 304 -7.58 27.42 -3.29
CA VAL A 304 -8.19 26.22 -3.89
C VAL A 304 -8.60 26.47 -5.32
N MET A 305 -9.18 27.64 -5.60
CA MET A 305 -9.59 28.02 -6.96
C MET A 305 -8.40 28.15 -7.89
N GLU A 306 -7.28 28.72 -7.42
CA GLU A 306 -6.03 28.82 -8.19
C GLU A 306 -5.52 27.40 -8.58
N VAL A 307 -5.43 26.46 -7.63
CA VAL A 307 -5.02 25.07 -7.90
C VAL A 307 -5.95 24.40 -8.91
N ILE A 308 -7.27 24.61 -8.79
CA ILE A 308 -8.24 24.04 -9.72
C ILE A 308 -8.08 24.63 -11.12
N GLU A 309 -7.99 25.95 -11.22
CA GLU A 309 -7.87 26.64 -12.52
C GLU A 309 -6.56 26.30 -13.21
N ASP A 310 -5.44 26.29 -12.50
CA ASP A 310 -4.14 25.90 -13.03
C ASP A 310 -4.17 24.45 -13.56
N THR A 311 -4.73 23.54 -12.78
CA THR A 311 -4.89 22.12 -13.22
C THR A 311 -5.74 22.03 -14.48
N LEU A 312 -6.83 22.78 -14.54
CA LEU A 312 -7.72 22.77 -15.69
C LEU A 312 -7.09 23.43 -16.91
N ILE A 313 -6.33 24.52 -16.77
CA ILE A 313 -5.61 25.17 -17.87
C ILE A 313 -4.53 24.24 -18.45
N ILE A 314 -3.70 23.65 -17.59
CA ILE A 314 -2.57 22.81 -18.01
C ILE A 314 -3.05 21.53 -18.73
N ARG A 315 -4.15 20.92 -18.28
CA ARG A 315 -4.63 19.65 -18.80
C ARG A 315 -5.66 19.76 -19.92
N TYR A 316 -6.29 20.93 -20.09
CA TYR A 316 -7.40 21.11 -21.04
C TYR A 316 -7.12 22.12 -22.17
N SER A 317 -5.88 22.57 -22.34
CA SER A 317 -5.52 23.36 -23.54
C SER A 317 -5.83 22.59 -24.84
N ASP A 318 -5.84 21.26 -24.82
CA ASP A 318 -6.03 20.42 -26.01
C ASP A 318 -7.35 19.64 -26.09
N THR A 319 -8.13 19.56 -25.00
CA THR A 319 -9.39 18.80 -24.99
C THR A 319 -10.50 19.61 -24.35
N SER A 320 -11.58 19.90 -25.12
CA SER A 320 -12.76 20.56 -24.57
C SER A 320 -13.43 19.64 -23.52
N ILE A 321 -13.51 20.14 -22.28
CA ILE A 321 -14.35 19.49 -21.26
C ILE A 321 -15.78 19.46 -21.79
N ASN A 322 -16.42 18.31 -21.76
CA ASN A 322 -17.86 18.26 -21.98
C ASN A 322 -18.60 18.73 -20.71
N THR A 323 -18.54 20.06 -20.47
CA THR A 323 -19.14 20.72 -19.30
C THR A 323 -20.65 20.49 -19.24
N ALA A 324 -21.30 20.37 -20.41
CA ALA A 324 -22.72 20.06 -20.51
C ALA A 324 -23.04 18.70 -19.91
N GLU A 325 -22.24 17.69 -20.21
CA GLU A 325 -22.43 16.34 -19.69
C GLU A 325 -22.07 16.25 -18.19
N ALA A 326 -20.99 16.94 -17.77
CA ALA A 326 -20.62 17.04 -16.36
C ALA A 326 -21.72 17.71 -15.52
N LEU A 327 -22.37 18.76 -16.07
CA LEU A 327 -23.49 19.45 -15.45
C LEU A 327 -24.71 18.55 -15.29
N VAL A 328 -25.07 17.81 -16.34
CA VAL A 328 -26.20 16.87 -16.26
C VAL A 328 -25.95 15.80 -15.21
N MET A 329 -24.76 15.24 -15.19
CA MET A 329 -24.39 14.24 -14.18
C MET A 329 -24.40 14.81 -12.76
N ALA A 330 -23.88 16.01 -12.56
CA ALA A 330 -23.91 16.70 -11.27
C ALA A 330 -25.35 17.01 -10.80
N ALA A 331 -26.25 17.31 -11.72
CA ALA A 331 -27.64 17.60 -11.41
C ALA A 331 -28.47 16.34 -11.05
N ILE A 332 -28.06 15.16 -11.52
CA ILE A 332 -28.78 13.90 -11.32
C ILE A 332 -28.24 13.14 -10.12
N ASP A 333 -26.93 13.23 -9.83
CA ASP A 333 -26.27 12.48 -8.76
C ASP A 333 -26.50 13.15 -7.40
N GLN A 334 -27.26 12.50 -6.54
CA GLN A 334 -27.57 12.99 -5.19
C GLN A 334 -26.32 13.15 -4.29
N ASN A 335 -25.23 12.49 -4.61
CA ASN A 335 -23.97 12.60 -3.89
C ASN A 335 -23.18 13.86 -4.29
N ILE A 336 -23.53 14.53 -5.39
CA ILE A 336 -22.88 15.78 -5.82
C ILE A 336 -23.58 16.98 -5.18
N ASP A 337 -22.78 17.90 -4.64
CA ASP A 337 -23.30 19.13 -4.06
C ASP A 337 -23.70 20.15 -5.12
N LEU A 338 -24.68 21.00 -4.81
CA LEU A 338 -25.13 22.07 -5.68
C LEU A 338 -24.01 23.07 -6.04
N ASP A 339 -23.01 23.22 -5.17
CA ASP A 339 -21.82 24.03 -5.47
C ASP A 339 -21.14 23.56 -6.76
N GLY A 340 -21.13 22.26 -7.03
CA GLY A 340 -20.61 21.70 -8.29
C GLY A 340 -21.41 22.14 -9.51
N VAL A 341 -22.72 22.18 -9.39
CA VAL A 341 -23.61 22.68 -10.44
C VAL A 341 -23.35 24.16 -10.72
N TYR A 342 -23.24 24.98 -9.65
CA TYR A 342 -22.96 26.43 -9.79
C TYR A 342 -21.54 26.68 -10.35
N PHE A 343 -20.55 25.91 -9.94
CA PHE A 343 -19.19 26.01 -10.47
C PHE A 343 -19.15 25.77 -11.97
N LEU A 344 -19.80 24.72 -12.47
CA LEU A 344 -19.85 24.40 -13.90
C LEU A 344 -20.62 25.45 -14.69
N LEU A 345 -21.74 25.96 -14.16
CA LEU A 345 -22.52 27.04 -14.79
C LEU A 345 -21.75 28.35 -14.89
N ARG A 346 -20.98 28.73 -13.88
CA ARG A 346 -20.15 29.94 -13.91
C ARG A 346 -19.02 29.85 -14.91
N ARG A 347 -18.46 28.65 -15.11
CA ARG A 347 -17.35 28.43 -16.04
C ARG A 347 -17.81 28.45 -17.50
N GLU A 348 -18.97 27.92 -17.80
CA GLU A 348 -19.59 27.93 -19.11
C GLU A 348 -21.08 28.36 -19.04
N PRO A 349 -21.37 29.64 -18.94
CA PRO A 349 -22.74 30.13 -18.81
C PRO A 349 -23.66 29.71 -19.97
N ASP A 350 -23.08 29.52 -21.15
CA ASP A 350 -23.81 29.11 -22.35
C ASP A 350 -24.12 27.60 -22.40
N VAL A 351 -23.68 26.82 -21.42
CA VAL A 351 -23.87 25.34 -21.40
C VAL A 351 -25.33 24.97 -21.39
N ILE A 352 -26.18 25.73 -20.68
CA ILE A 352 -27.62 25.48 -20.64
C ILE A 352 -28.24 25.71 -22.03
N GLN A 353 -27.81 26.75 -22.73
CA GLN A 353 -28.31 27.07 -24.08
C GLN A 353 -27.87 25.99 -25.08
N LYS A 354 -26.65 25.47 -24.97
CA LYS A 354 -26.14 24.33 -25.75
C LYS A 354 -26.94 23.06 -25.49
N LEU A 355 -27.27 22.75 -24.22
CA LEU A 355 -28.10 21.60 -23.85
C LEU A 355 -29.53 21.71 -24.39
N LEU A 356 -30.16 22.89 -24.26
CA LEU A 356 -31.53 23.11 -24.75
C LEU A 356 -31.60 23.02 -26.27
N SER A 357 -30.60 23.53 -26.98
CA SER A 357 -30.55 23.44 -28.45
C SER A 357 -30.31 22.02 -28.95
N SER A 358 -29.50 21.21 -28.23
CA SER A 358 -29.29 19.80 -28.57
C SER A 358 -30.52 18.93 -28.34
N THR A 359 -31.30 19.22 -27.29
CA THR A 359 -32.59 18.53 -27.02
C THR A 359 -33.68 18.90 -28.03
N GLN A 360 -33.72 20.13 -28.51
CA GLN A 360 -34.63 20.56 -29.58
C GLN A 360 -34.30 19.89 -30.92
N ALA A 361 -33.04 19.74 -31.27
CA ALA A 361 -32.58 19.05 -32.46
C ALA A 361 -32.95 17.52 -32.41
N ALA A 362 -32.83 16.89 -31.26
CA ALA A 362 -33.22 15.49 -31.07
C ALA A 362 -34.76 15.30 -31.09
N GLY A 363 -35.51 16.28 -30.59
CA GLY A 363 -36.98 16.29 -30.65
C GLY A 363 -37.53 16.54 -32.04
N ALA A 364 -36.85 17.33 -32.87
CA ALA A 364 -37.26 17.62 -34.26
C ALA A 364 -36.98 16.44 -35.23
N ALA A 365 -35.99 15.59 -34.92
CA ALA A 365 -35.70 14.41 -35.71
C ALA A 365 -36.68 13.23 -35.44
N GLY A 366 -37.44 13.28 -34.33
CA GLY A 366 -38.42 12.26 -33.96
C GLY A 366 -39.84 12.45 -34.44
N THR A 367 -40.15 13.56 -35.15
CA THR A 367 -41.53 13.91 -35.59
C THR A 367 -41.75 13.87 -37.09
N MET A 368 -40.88 13.26 -37.88
CA MET A 368 -41.16 13.02 -39.31
C MET A 368 -41.09 11.53 -39.62
N ASP A 369 -42.08 10.77 -39.21
CA ASP A 369 -42.52 9.58 -39.93
C ASP A 369 -43.85 9.03 -39.34
N SER A 370 -44.97 9.70 -39.65
CA SER A 370 -46.27 9.09 -39.56
C SER A 370 -47.28 9.83 -40.44
N SER A 371 -47.15 9.71 -41.77
CA SER A 371 -48.29 9.81 -42.65
C SER A 371 -47.94 9.26 -44.03
N THR A 372 -48.80 8.40 -44.51
CA THR A 372 -48.92 7.66 -45.79
C THR A 372 -48.38 6.23 -45.75
N ASP A 373 -49.28 5.26 -45.57
CA ASP A 373 -50.03 4.61 -46.63
C ASP A 373 -51.08 3.67 -46.08
N LYS A 374 -52.33 4.04 -46.38
CA LYS A 374 -53.45 3.10 -46.45
C LYS A 374 -53.42 2.43 -47.80
N ALA A 375 -53.55 1.14 -47.80
CA ALA A 375 -54.15 0.23 -48.82
C ALA A 375 -53.21 -0.88 -49.29
N ASN A 376 -53.32 -2.07 -48.79
CA ASN A 376 -53.96 -3.14 -49.60
C ASN A 376 -54.17 -4.40 -48.77
N ARG A 377 -55.40 -4.89 -48.97
CA ARG A 377 -56.04 -6.13 -48.49
C ARG A 377 -55.43 -7.36 -49.12
N ARG A 378 -55.63 -8.44 -48.39
CA ARG A 378 -55.93 -9.86 -48.80
C ARG A 378 -54.76 -10.82 -48.64
N ASP A 379 -55.03 -11.66 -47.72
CA ASP A 379 -55.55 -13.07 -47.83
C ASP A 379 -54.45 -14.12 -47.84
N SER A 380 -54.52 -14.97 -46.88
CA SER A 380 -54.65 -16.42 -46.94
C SER A 380 -53.86 -17.14 -45.82
N GLN A 381 -54.65 -17.66 -44.93
CA GLN A 381 -54.82 -19.07 -44.53
C GLN A 381 -53.56 -19.84 -43.95
N LYS A 382 -53.78 -20.20 -42.69
CA LYS A 382 -53.79 -21.57 -42.14
C LYS A 382 -52.67 -22.53 -42.45
N ARG A 383 -52.01 -22.96 -41.36
CA ARG A 383 -51.99 -24.37 -40.87
C ARG A 383 -51.00 -24.55 -39.71
N LYS A 384 -51.58 -24.84 -38.58
CA LYS A 384 -51.69 -26.11 -37.84
C LYS A 384 -50.34 -26.74 -37.36
N ARG A 385 -50.18 -26.72 -36.02
CA ARG A 385 -49.92 -27.88 -35.14
C ARG A 385 -48.70 -28.77 -35.41
N LYS A 386 -47.79 -28.87 -34.42
CA LYS A 386 -47.74 -29.98 -33.46
C LYS A 386 -46.52 -29.86 -32.56
N ARG A 387 -46.74 -29.93 -31.27
CA ARG A 387 -45.85 -30.59 -30.28
C ARG A 387 -46.00 -32.13 -30.52
N PRO A 388 -45.24 -33.04 -29.90
CA PRO A 388 -44.36 -33.02 -28.73
C PRO A 388 -43.03 -33.76 -29.00
N THR A 389 -42.08 -33.71 -28.15
CA THR A 389 -41.79 -34.47 -26.93
C THR A 389 -40.67 -33.81 -26.18
#